data_dc4e27327b6f567c617aaf1f7a8c9046
#
_entry.id   dc4e27327b6f567c617aaf1f7a8c9046
#
_cell.length_a   1.000
_cell.length_b   1.000
_cell.length_c   1.000
_cell.angle_alpha   90.00
_cell.angle_beta   90.00
_cell.angle_gamma   90.00
#
_symmetry.space_group_name_H-M   'P 1'
#
loop_
_entity.id
_entity.type
_entity.pdbx_description
1 polymer ?
#
loop_
_entity_poly.entity_id
_entity_poly.type
_entity_poly.pdbx_seq_one_letter_code
_entity_poly.pdbx_strand_id
1 'polypeptide(L)'
;MIRLLNAGQTYTHQICEIVQRDPSLTARVLRMVNSVYFGLAEPVTTIEEAIFFVGTEQIRHLAMATPVIEDFQKLVVNTPFAWRPFWQHCIAVALMTREVMSSLVTPTNQSDYVAGLVHDVGKIVMAAAFPKHFQEIHRRVAEEQVHLVDMEREVLGIDHMVLGGKYLRRRNFPPALIDAAEHHSAPERAQHEPAIASAVQIANLVVRKHQLGRSGEERPVSLERCLAASGWNFLAPSLSPEGRATAYAGWQKTLDGLPGILESVV
;
A
#
# COMPACT_ATOMS: atom_id res chain seq x y z
N MET A 1 -19.14 10.24 1.95
CA MET A 1 -18.48 9.63 0.78
C MET A 1 -18.09 8.17 1.03
N ILE A 2 -17.11 7.82 1.87
CA ILE A 2 -16.61 6.44 2.08
C ILE A 2 -17.75 5.47 2.45
N ARG A 3 -18.73 5.86 3.28
CA ARG A 3 -19.89 5.03 3.60
C ARG A 3 -20.77 4.72 2.37
N LEU A 4 -20.90 5.66 1.44
CA LEU A 4 -21.65 5.46 0.21
C LEU A 4 -20.92 4.52 -0.76
N LEU A 5 -19.61 4.61 -0.83
CA LEU A 5 -18.77 3.70 -1.62
C LEU A 5 -18.77 2.26 -1.07
N ASN A 6 -19.03 2.09 0.23
CA ASN A 6 -19.09 0.78 0.89
C ASN A 6 -20.50 0.16 0.98
N ALA A 7 -21.56 0.86 0.55
CA ALA A 7 -22.89 0.28 0.48
C ALA A 7 -22.87 -0.89 -0.52
N GLY A 8 -23.20 -2.09 -0.06
CA GLY A 8 -23.12 -3.31 -0.86
C GLY A 8 -23.88 -3.17 -2.19
N GLN A 9 -23.33 -3.74 -3.27
CA GLN A 9 -23.81 -3.60 -4.65
C GLN A 9 -23.90 -2.14 -5.15
N THR A 10 -22.80 -1.39 -5.05
CA THR A 10 -22.72 -0.07 -5.66
C THR A 10 -22.53 -0.24 -7.17
N TYR A 11 -23.53 0.15 -7.96
CA TYR A 11 -23.45 0.08 -9.42
C TYR A 11 -22.42 1.09 -9.96
N THR A 12 -21.82 0.78 -11.11
CA THR A 12 -20.79 1.61 -11.77
C THR A 12 -21.17 3.09 -11.84
N HIS A 13 -22.43 3.41 -12.25
CA HIS A 13 -22.88 4.79 -12.35
C HIS A 13 -22.92 5.53 -11.00
N GLN A 14 -23.21 4.83 -9.90
CA GLN A 14 -23.19 5.44 -8.56
C GLN A 14 -21.79 5.80 -8.10
N ILE A 15 -20.78 4.99 -8.46
CA ILE A 15 -19.39 5.32 -8.18
C ILE A 15 -18.97 6.55 -9.00
N CYS A 16 -19.32 6.60 -10.29
CA CYS A 16 -19.10 7.76 -11.13
C CYS A 16 -19.69 9.03 -10.49
N GLU A 17 -20.99 8.99 -10.13
CA GLU A 17 -21.64 10.14 -9.50
C GLU A 17 -20.95 10.57 -8.18
N ILE A 18 -20.59 9.61 -7.31
CA ILE A 18 -19.97 9.91 -6.02
C ILE A 18 -18.62 10.58 -6.23
N VAL A 19 -17.79 10.06 -7.15
CA VAL A 19 -16.47 10.60 -7.44
C VAL A 19 -16.58 11.96 -8.12
N GLN A 20 -17.46 12.12 -9.11
CA GLN A 20 -17.64 13.36 -9.88
C GLN A 20 -18.23 14.52 -9.07
N ARG A 21 -18.89 14.25 -7.94
CA ARG A 21 -19.34 15.31 -7.00
C ARG A 21 -18.20 16.07 -6.36
N ASP A 22 -16.98 15.52 -6.39
CA ASP A 22 -15.76 16.18 -5.89
C ASP A 22 -14.73 16.29 -7.03
N PRO A 23 -14.61 17.48 -7.66
CA PRO A 23 -13.67 17.69 -8.77
C PRO A 23 -12.21 17.40 -8.39
N SER A 24 -11.84 17.64 -7.13
CA SER A 24 -10.49 17.38 -6.63
C SER A 24 -10.22 15.87 -6.56
N LEU A 25 -11.17 15.10 -6.05
CA LEU A 25 -11.11 13.64 -6.04
C LEU A 25 -11.05 13.07 -7.46
N THR A 26 -11.92 13.55 -8.34
CA THR A 26 -11.95 13.17 -9.76
C THR A 26 -10.59 13.35 -10.41
N ALA A 27 -10.01 14.56 -10.30
CA ALA A 27 -8.71 14.86 -10.90
C ALA A 27 -7.59 13.94 -10.38
N ARG A 28 -7.64 13.53 -9.12
CA ARG A 28 -6.63 12.66 -8.51
C ARG A 28 -6.81 11.21 -8.90
N VAL A 29 -8.03 10.70 -8.88
CA VAL A 29 -8.32 9.33 -9.35
C VAL A 29 -7.86 9.21 -10.80
N LEU A 30 -8.20 10.17 -11.66
CA LEU A 30 -7.76 10.18 -13.07
C LEU A 30 -6.23 10.27 -13.20
N ARG A 31 -5.56 11.08 -12.39
CA ARG A 31 -4.09 11.14 -12.38
C ARG A 31 -3.47 9.82 -11.99
N MET A 32 -4.00 9.14 -10.97
CA MET A 32 -3.51 7.82 -10.56
C MET A 32 -3.72 6.78 -11.66
N VAL A 33 -4.90 6.77 -12.30
CA VAL A 33 -5.21 5.84 -13.39
C VAL A 33 -4.36 6.12 -14.64
N ASN A 34 -4.10 7.36 -14.95
CA ASN A 34 -3.24 7.78 -16.07
C ASN A 34 -1.74 7.67 -15.78
N SER A 35 -1.36 7.22 -14.60
CA SER A 35 0.05 6.95 -14.34
C SER A 35 0.56 5.84 -15.27
N VAL A 36 1.84 5.89 -15.59
CA VAL A 36 2.53 4.88 -16.45
C VAL A 36 2.24 3.44 -16.01
N TYR A 37 1.86 3.30 -14.75
CA TYR A 37 1.55 2.04 -14.12
C TYR A 37 0.37 1.28 -14.75
N PHE A 38 -0.75 1.95 -15.02
CA PHE A 38 -1.90 1.25 -15.60
C PHE A 38 -1.70 0.93 -17.08
N GLY A 39 -0.60 1.43 -17.68
CA GLY A 39 -0.18 1.09 -19.04
C GLY A 39 -1.22 1.42 -20.10
N LEU A 40 -2.06 2.42 -19.85
CA LEU A 40 -3.06 2.83 -20.82
C LEU A 40 -2.38 3.41 -22.05
N ALA A 41 -2.82 2.99 -23.22
CA ALA A 41 -2.28 3.46 -24.50
C ALA A 41 -2.50 4.97 -24.69
N GLU A 42 -3.64 5.47 -24.18
CA GLU A 42 -4.00 6.89 -24.16
C GLU A 42 -4.57 7.27 -22.79
N PRO A 43 -4.37 8.50 -22.33
CA PRO A 43 -4.91 8.96 -21.08
C PRO A 43 -6.43 9.00 -21.08
N VAL A 44 -7.03 8.43 -20.02
CA VAL A 44 -8.48 8.54 -19.78
C VAL A 44 -8.81 9.91 -19.20
N THR A 45 -9.96 10.45 -19.59
CA THR A 45 -10.41 11.79 -19.21
C THR A 45 -11.65 11.77 -18.32
N THR A 46 -12.33 10.63 -18.23
CA THR A 46 -13.55 10.45 -17.43
C THR A 46 -13.43 9.27 -16.46
N ILE A 47 -14.23 9.30 -15.39
CA ILE A 47 -14.28 8.19 -14.42
C ILE A 47 -14.88 6.94 -15.06
N GLU A 48 -15.79 7.10 -16.01
CA GLU A 48 -16.38 6.01 -16.78
C GLU A 48 -15.33 5.26 -17.58
N GLU A 49 -14.47 5.99 -18.31
CA GLU A 49 -13.32 5.41 -19.04
C GLU A 49 -12.37 4.72 -18.07
N ALA A 50 -12.03 5.37 -16.95
CA ALA A 50 -11.18 4.79 -15.93
C ALA A 50 -11.73 3.47 -15.42
N ILE A 51 -13.04 3.39 -15.14
CA ILE A 51 -13.71 2.16 -14.71
C ILE A 51 -13.66 1.08 -15.80
N PHE A 52 -13.83 1.46 -17.07
CA PHE A 52 -13.77 0.51 -18.18
C PHE A 52 -12.42 -0.18 -18.25
N PHE A 53 -11.31 0.55 -18.09
CA PHE A 53 -9.95 0.00 -18.19
C PHE A 53 -9.45 -0.64 -16.90
N VAL A 54 -9.78 -0.07 -15.75
CA VAL A 54 -9.18 -0.43 -14.46
C VAL A 54 -10.12 -1.27 -13.59
N GLY A 55 -11.42 -1.17 -13.85
CA GLY A 55 -12.46 -1.88 -13.11
C GLY A 55 -13.08 -1.06 -11.98
N THR A 56 -14.35 -1.36 -11.73
CA THR A 56 -15.21 -0.65 -10.77
C THR A 56 -14.65 -0.66 -9.35
N GLU A 57 -14.22 -1.84 -8.88
CA GLU A 57 -13.71 -2.02 -7.51
C GLU A 57 -12.40 -1.28 -7.29
N GLN A 58 -11.50 -1.29 -8.28
CA GLN A 58 -10.23 -0.55 -8.19
C GLN A 58 -10.48 0.96 -8.08
N ILE A 59 -11.36 1.51 -8.92
CA ILE A 59 -11.72 2.93 -8.85
C ILE A 59 -12.39 3.27 -7.52
N ARG A 60 -13.25 2.40 -7.01
CA ARG A 60 -13.87 2.57 -5.69
C ARG A 60 -12.81 2.65 -4.58
N HIS A 61 -11.85 1.74 -4.58
CA HIS A 61 -10.78 1.71 -3.58
C HIS A 61 -9.84 2.92 -3.71
N LEU A 62 -9.48 3.31 -4.94
CA LEU A 62 -8.71 4.52 -5.18
C LEU A 62 -9.42 5.78 -4.67
N ALA A 63 -10.72 5.89 -4.94
CA ALA A 63 -11.54 7.00 -4.46
C ALA A 63 -11.63 7.03 -2.92
N MET A 64 -11.61 5.87 -2.26
CA MET A 64 -11.59 5.79 -0.79
C MET A 64 -10.23 6.16 -0.20
N ALA A 65 -9.14 5.73 -0.84
CA ALA A 65 -7.78 5.99 -0.36
C ALA A 65 -7.33 7.45 -0.56
N THR A 66 -7.79 8.10 -1.62
CA THR A 66 -7.36 9.47 -1.98
C THR A 66 -7.57 10.50 -0.87
N PRO A 67 -8.74 10.63 -0.21
CA PRO A 67 -8.93 11.58 0.89
C PRO A 67 -8.02 11.31 2.09
N VAL A 68 -7.69 10.04 2.32
CA VAL A 68 -6.76 9.65 3.39
C VAL A 68 -5.37 10.24 3.10
N ILE A 69 -4.90 10.11 1.87
CA ILE A 69 -3.61 10.65 1.42
C ILE A 69 -3.58 12.17 1.57
N GLU A 70 -4.68 12.86 1.23
CA GLU A 70 -4.77 14.33 1.33
C GLU A 70 -4.79 14.89 2.74
N ASP A 71 -5.63 14.30 3.59
CA ASP A 71 -5.71 14.73 4.98
C ASP A 71 -4.32 14.69 5.62
N PHE A 72 -3.50 13.72 5.21
CA PHE A 72 -2.15 13.56 5.72
C PHE A 72 -1.14 14.53 5.12
N GLN A 73 -1.20 14.82 3.83
CA GLN A 73 -0.31 15.83 3.24
C GLN A 73 -0.43 17.18 3.94
N LYS A 74 -1.62 17.54 4.42
CA LYS A 74 -1.86 18.76 5.20
C LYS A 74 -1.30 18.68 6.62
N LEU A 75 -1.36 17.51 7.24
CA LEU A 75 -0.97 17.31 8.65
C LEU A 75 0.55 17.19 8.82
N VAL A 76 1.26 16.70 7.81
CA VAL A 76 2.70 16.40 7.90
C VAL A 76 3.63 17.50 7.42
N VAL A 77 3.10 18.63 6.94
CA VAL A 77 3.90 19.79 6.45
C VAL A 77 4.97 20.27 7.45
N ASN A 78 4.73 20.09 8.75
CA ASN A 78 5.63 20.52 9.82
C ASN A 78 6.38 19.38 10.53
N THR A 79 6.33 18.15 10.00
CA THR A 79 7.01 17.00 10.61
C THR A 79 8.31 16.74 9.86
N PRO A 80 9.50 16.70 10.52
CA PRO A 80 10.77 16.41 9.87
C PRO A 80 10.88 14.91 9.52
N PHE A 81 10.18 14.52 8.50
CA PHE A 81 10.19 13.17 7.95
C PHE A 81 10.26 13.24 6.42
N ALA A 82 10.95 12.28 5.82
CA ALA A 82 11.14 12.24 4.37
C ALA A 82 9.88 11.74 3.65
N TRP A 83 8.82 12.57 3.60
CA TRP A 83 7.51 12.19 3.07
C TRP A 83 7.52 11.81 1.61
N ARG A 84 8.30 12.49 0.78
CA ARG A 84 8.42 12.12 -0.64
C ARG A 84 8.96 10.70 -0.83
N PRO A 85 10.11 10.30 -0.25
CA PRO A 85 10.57 8.91 -0.27
C PRO A 85 9.59 7.92 0.38
N PHE A 86 8.84 8.31 1.40
CA PHE A 86 7.81 7.47 1.99
C PHE A 86 6.66 7.19 1.02
N TRP A 87 6.17 8.21 0.30
CA TRP A 87 5.15 8.02 -0.74
C TRP A 87 5.65 7.17 -1.89
N GLN A 88 6.89 7.37 -2.32
CA GLN A 88 7.53 6.51 -3.31
C GLN A 88 7.53 5.04 -2.85
N HIS A 89 7.85 4.79 -1.58
CA HIS A 89 7.78 3.46 -1.00
C HIS A 89 6.36 2.88 -1.05
N CYS A 90 5.34 3.61 -0.60
CA CYS A 90 3.95 3.15 -0.63
C CYS A 90 3.47 2.82 -2.05
N ILE A 91 3.82 3.65 -3.02
CA ILE A 91 3.49 3.42 -4.44
C ILE A 91 4.23 2.19 -4.96
N ALA A 92 5.52 2.06 -4.69
CA ALA A 92 6.30 0.88 -5.09
C ALA A 92 5.72 -0.41 -4.51
N VAL A 93 5.32 -0.40 -3.22
CA VAL A 93 4.66 -1.56 -2.58
C VAL A 93 3.31 -1.84 -3.23
N ALA A 94 2.53 -0.82 -3.57
CA ALA A 94 1.25 -0.99 -4.28
C ALA A 94 1.43 -1.70 -5.63
N LEU A 95 2.41 -1.25 -6.42
CA LEU A 95 2.76 -1.82 -7.72
C LEU A 95 3.24 -3.26 -7.60
N MET A 96 4.15 -3.50 -6.66
CA MET A 96 4.67 -4.85 -6.42
C MET A 96 3.62 -5.80 -5.83
N THR A 97 2.70 -5.32 -4.99
CA THR A 97 1.61 -6.16 -4.47
C THR A 97 0.76 -6.71 -5.61
N ARG A 98 0.42 -5.87 -6.58
CA ARG A 98 -0.32 -6.29 -7.76
C ARG A 98 0.49 -7.25 -8.64
N GLU A 99 1.79 -7.00 -8.85
CA GLU A 99 2.68 -7.90 -9.58
C GLU A 99 2.74 -9.28 -8.92
N VAL A 100 2.92 -9.33 -7.60
CA VAL A 100 2.93 -10.56 -6.82
C VAL A 100 1.59 -11.30 -6.97
N MET A 101 0.47 -10.60 -6.81
CA MET A 101 -0.86 -11.20 -6.94
C MET A 101 -1.12 -11.73 -8.34
N SER A 102 -0.83 -10.94 -9.38
CA SER A 102 -1.08 -11.34 -10.77
C SER A 102 -0.22 -12.51 -11.24
N SER A 103 0.97 -12.67 -10.67
CA SER A 103 1.89 -13.75 -11.04
C SER A 103 1.68 -15.05 -10.28
N LEU A 104 1.11 -15.00 -9.06
CA LEU A 104 1.00 -16.16 -8.18
C LEU A 104 -0.45 -16.61 -7.92
N VAL A 105 -1.41 -15.73 -8.09
CA VAL A 105 -2.82 -15.99 -7.73
C VAL A 105 -3.70 -15.60 -8.92
N THR A 106 -4.73 -16.39 -9.19
CA THR A 106 -5.76 -15.96 -10.13
C THR A 106 -6.42 -14.69 -9.61
N PRO A 107 -6.49 -13.59 -10.39
CA PRO A 107 -7.00 -12.33 -9.90
C PRO A 107 -8.46 -12.47 -9.47
N THR A 108 -8.69 -12.50 -8.17
CA THR A 108 -10.04 -12.59 -7.59
C THR A 108 -10.48 -11.28 -6.96
N ASN A 109 -9.53 -10.37 -6.70
CA ASN A 109 -9.81 -9.16 -5.96
C ASN A 109 -8.95 -8.00 -6.49
N GLN A 110 -9.62 -6.89 -6.84
CA GLN A 110 -8.97 -5.68 -7.34
C GLN A 110 -8.50 -4.75 -6.19
N SER A 111 -8.37 -5.27 -4.97
CA SER A 111 -7.92 -4.50 -3.80
C SER A 111 -6.41 -4.46 -3.63
N ASP A 112 -5.68 -5.26 -4.41
CA ASP A 112 -4.24 -5.51 -4.30
C ASP A 112 -3.39 -4.22 -4.33
N TYR A 113 -3.60 -3.37 -5.32
CA TYR A 113 -2.89 -2.10 -5.45
C TYR A 113 -3.15 -1.19 -4.24
N VAL A 114 -4.42 -1.01 -3.87
CA VAL A 114 -4.78 -0.10 -2.78
C VAL A 114 -4.34 -0.66 -1.43
N ALA A 115 -4.35 -1.98 -1.25
CA ALA A 115 -3.81 -2.64 -0.06
C ALA A 115 -2.33 -2.29 0.14
N GLY A 116 -1.53 -2.42 -0.94
CA GLY A 116 -0.13 -2.00 -0.91
C GLY A 116 0.04 -0.49 -0.66
N LEU A 117 -0.83 0.34 -1.24
CA LEU A 117 -0.76 1.80 -1.08
C LEU A 117 -1.01 2.27 0.36
N VAL A 118 -1.93 1.61 1.08
CA VAL A 118 -2.35 2.02 2.42
C VAL A 118 -1.70 1.20 3.55
N HIS A 119 -0.85 0.22 3.25
CA HIS A 119 -0.31 -0.70 4.25
C HIS A 119 0.37 0.01 5.43
N ASP A 120 1.05 1.10 5.15
CA ASP A 120 1.82 1.91 6.12
C ASP A 120 1.07 3.18 6.60
N VAL A 121 -0.24 3.27 6.37
CA VAL A 121 -1.07 4.43 6.76
C VAL A 121 -0.95 4.77 8.25
N GLY A 122 -0.70 3.79 9.08
CA GLY A 122 -0.52 3.99 10.52
C GLY A 122 0.67 4.86 10.89
N LYS A 123 1.74 4.88 10.09
CA LYS A 123 2.89 5.79 10.28
C LYS A 123 2.48 7.25 10.13
N ILE A 124 1.59 7.51 9.18
CA ILE A 124 1.05 8.84 8.96
C ILE A 124 0.13 9.23 10.12
N VAL A 125 -0.73 8.30 10.58
CA VAL A 125 -1.58 8.51 11.76
C VAL A 125 -0.71 8.80 12.99
N MET A 126 0.38 8.05 13.18
CA MET A 126 1.32 8.25 14.28
C MET A 126 1.98 9.63 14.21
N ALA A 127 2.47 10.03 13.04
CA ALA A 127 3.09 11.34 12.84
C ALA A 127 2.13 12.49 13.12
N ALA A 128 0.85 12.33 12.74
CA ALA A 128 -0.18 13.35 12.94
C ALA A 128 -0.64 13.44 14.39
N ALA A 129 -0.85 12.30 15.04
CA ALA A 129 -1.40 12.25 16.42
C ALA A 129 -0.32 12.42 17.49
N PHE A 130 0.89 11.96 17.24
CA PHE A 130 1.99 11.89 18.20
C PHE A 130 3.31 12.43 17.61
N PRO A 131 3.37 13.66 17.08
CA PRO A 131 4.51 14.14 16.28
C PRO A 131 5.86 14.10 17.01
N LYS A 132 5.89 14.39 18.30
CA LYS A 132 7.12 14.35 19.11
C LYS A 132 7.62 12.91 19.30
N HIS A 133 6.74 11.97 19.58
CA HIS A 133 7.09 10.56 19.74
C HIS A 133 7.53 9.97 18.39
N PHE A 134 6.85 10.32 17.30
CA PHE A 134 7.22 9.90 15.96
C PHE A 134 8.66 10.34 15.59
N GLN A 135 9.03 11.58 15.90
CA GLN A 135 10.40 12.08 15.70
C GLN A 135 11.41 11.31 16.54
N GLU A 136 11.11 11.10 17.82
CA GLU A 136 11.98 10.35 18.74
C GLU A 136 12.17 8.90 18.29
N ILE A 137 11.09 8.22 17.85
CA ILE A 137 11.14 6.86 17.32
C ILE A 137 12.11 6.80 16.13
N HIS A 138 11.94 7.68 15.14
CA HIS A 138 12.78 7.66 13.93
C HIS A 138 14.24 8.04 14.22
N ARG A 139 14.48 8.96 15.14
CA ARG A 139 15.84 9.29 15.58
C ARG A 139 16.51 8.07 16.22
N ARG A 140 15.83 7.40 17.15
CA ARG A 140 16.36 6.22 17.85
C ARG A 140 16.56 5.03 16.90
N VAL A 141 15.63 4.77 15.99
CA VAL A 141 15.78 3.73 14.96
C VAL A 141 17.05 3.92 14.14
N ALA A 142 17.34 5.18 13.74
CA ALA A 142 18.53 5.49 12.96
C ALA A 142 19.82 5.36 13.77
N GLU A 143 19.81 5.79 15.04
CA GLU A 143 21.00 5.76 15.92
C GLU A 143 21.28 4.35 16.46
N GLU A 144 20.25 3.63 16.92
CA GLU A 144 20.38 2.34 17.61
C GLU A 144 20.29 1.13 16.65
N GLN A 145 19.92 1.36 15.37
CA GLN A 145 19.79 0.31 14.33
C GLN A 145 18.84 -0.83 14.76
N VAL A 146 17.80 -0.50 15.49
CA VAL A 146 16.75 -1.43 15.96
C VAL A 146 15.59 -1.50 14.98
N HIS A 147 14.69 -2.46 15.17
CA HIS A 147 13.46 -2.53 14.39
C HIS A 147 12.50 -1.38 14.72
N LEU A 148 11.95 -0.75 13.68
CA LEU A 148 10.98 0.33 13.83
C LEU A 148 9.79 -0.08 14.69
N VAL A 149 9.21 -1.26 14.44
CA VAL A 149 8.04 -1.77 15.19
C VAL A 149 8.33 -1.93 16.68
N ASP A 150 9.53 -2.43 17.03
CA ASP A 150 9.92 -2.60 18.43
C ASP A 150 10.08 -1.25 19.12
N MET A 151 10.67 -0.27 18.43
CA MET A 151 10.80 1.09 18.93
C MET A 151 9.44 1.81 19.07
N GLU A 152 8.54 1.62 18.12
CA GLU A 152 7.17 2.14 18.22
C GLU A 152 6.45 1.63 19.45
N ARG A 153 6.54 0.31 19.72
CA ARG A 153 5.93 -0.32 20.90
C ARG A 153 6.60 0.12 22.19
N GLU A 154 7.90 0.31 22.21
CA GLU A 154 8.63 0.80 23.38
C GLU A 154 8.20 2.23 23.76
N VAL A 155 8.11 3.12 22.77
CA VAL A 155 7.85 4.55 22.99
C VAL A 155 6.36 4.87 23.17
N LEU A 156 5.49 4.20 22.39
CA LEU A 156 4.05 4.50 22.34
C LEU A 156 3.15 3.38 22.90
N GLY A 157 3.69 2.21 23.19
CA GLY A 157 2.90 1.03 23.57
C GLY A 157 2.06 0.44 22.42
N ILE A 158 2.19 0.99 21.20
CA ILE A 158 1.44 0.58 20.00
C ILE A 158 2.26 0.81 18.75
N ASP A 159 2.17 -0.07 17.78
CA ASP A 159 2.84 0.08 16.48
C ASP A 159 1.94 0.68 15.39
N HIS A 160 2.57 1.06 14.27
CA HIS A 160 1.88 1.65 13.13
C HIS A 160 0.87 0.69 12.49
N MET A 161 1.08 -0.62 12.53
CA MET A 161 0.16 -1.59 11.93
C MET A 161 -1.17 -1.58 12.68
N VAL A 162 -1.14 -1.65 14.01
CA VAL A 162 -2.34 -1.57 14.86
C VAL A 162 -3.03 -0.21 14.72
N LEU A 163 -2.27 0.89 14.65
CA LEU A 163 -2.84 2.23 14.42
C LEU A 163 -3.50 2.33 13.05
N GLY A 164 -2.86 1.81 12.01
CA GLY A 164 -3.38 1.78 10.63
C GLY A 164 -4.68 0.99 10.54
N GLY A 165 -4.72 -0.22 11.09
CA GLY A 165 -5.93 -1.05 11.12
C GLY A 165 -7.09 -0.36 11.86
N LYS A 166 -6.82 0.22 13.04
CA LYS A 166 -7.84 1.00 13.77
C LYS A 166 -8.35 2.20 12.99
N TYR A 167 -7.47 2.93 12.32
CA TYR A 167 -7.83 4.09 11.52
C TYR A 167 -8.72 3.69 10.34
N LEU A 168 -8.31 2.68 9.55
CA LEU A 168 -9.07 2.21 8.41
C LEU A 168 -10.44 1.64 8.83
N ARG A 169 -10.49 0.91 9.94
CA ARG A 169 -11.73 0.38 10.51
C ARG A 169 -12.70 1.50 10.89
N ARG A 170 -12.23 2.58 11.52
CA ARG A 170 -13.04 3.76 11.84
C ARG A 170 -13.56 4.50 10.60
N ARG A 171 -12.84 4.41 9.50
CA ARG A 171 -13.20 5.00 8.19
C ARG A 171 -14.05 4.05 7.35
N ASN A 172 -14.44 2.87 7.88
CA ASN A 172 -15.21 1.83 7.19
C ASN A 172 -14.56 1.37 5.88
N PHE A 173 -13.25 1.14 5.88
CA PHE A 173 -12.56 0.52 4.75
C PHE A 173 -12.92 -0.98 4.66
N PRO A 174 -12.81 -1.59 3.46
CA PRO A 174 -12.99 -3.02 3.28
C PRO A 174 -12.06 -3.84 4.19
N PRO A 175 -12.54 -5.00 4.70
CA PRO A 175 -11.74 -5.87 5.56
C PRO A 175 -10.38 -6.24 5.00
N ALA A 176 -10.28 -6.50 3.68
CA ALA A 176 -9.03 -6.80 3.00
C ALA A 176 -7.96 -5.71 3.16
N LEU A 177 -8.36 -4.43 3.09
CA LEU A 177 -7.44 -3.29 3.26
C LEU A 177 -7.06 -3.10 4.72
N ILE A 178 -7.97 -3.42 5.65
CA ILE A 178 -7.69 -3.41 7.08
C ILE A 178 -6.68 -4.51 7.42
N ASP A 179 -6.90 -5.74 6.94
CA ASP A 179 -5.98 -6.86 7.14
C ASP A 179 -4.58 -6.55 6.56
N ALA A 180 -4.52 -5.96 5.37
CA ALA A 180 -3.27 -5.54 4.76
C ALA A 180 -2.50 -4.53 5.65
N ALA A 181 -3.16 -3.52 6.18
CA ALA A 181 -2.52 -2.53 7.04
C ALA A 181 -2.11 -3.12 8.40
N GLU A 182 -2.95 -3.97 8.99
CA GLU A 182 -2.76 -4.48 10.36
C GLU A 182 -1.84 -5.70 10.40
N HIS A 183 -1.76 -6.49 9.32
CA HIS A 183 -1.12 -7.80 9.32
C HIS A 183 -0.07 -8.03 8.21
N HIS A 184 0.36 -6.98 7.48
CA HIS A 184 1.36 -7.15 6.42
C HIS A 184 2.72 -7.66 6.91
N SER A 185 3.04 -7.60 8.19
CA SER A 185 4.26 -8.22 8.75
C SER A 185 4.03 -9.66 9.27
N ALA A 186 2.79 -10.04 9.50
CA ALA A 186 2.37 -11.33 10.07
C ALA A 186 1.04 -11.78 9.42
N PRO A 187 1.04 -12.11 8.11
CA PRO A 187 -0.18 -12.39 7.34
C PRO A 187 -0.97 -13.59 7.86
N GLU A 188 -0.35 -14.47 8.62
CA GLU A 188 -1.01 -15.59 9.33
C GLU A 188 -2.05 -15.11 10.36
N ARG A 189 -2.05 -13.82 10.73
CA ARG A 189 -3.03 -13.20 11.65
C ARG A 189 -4.19 -12.53 10.95
N ALA A 190 -4.12 -12.39 9.62
CA ALA A 190 -5.20 -11.81 8.83
C ALA A 190 -6.44 -12.71 8.89
N GLN A 191 -7.60 -12.10 9.13
CA GLN A 191 -8.85 -12.84 9.37
C GLN A 191 -9.73 -12.98 8.14
N HIS A 192 -9.62 -12.06 7.19
CA HIS A 192 -10.50 -11.98 6.03
C HIS A 192 -9.78 -12.32 4.73
N GLU A 193 -8.62 -11.68 4.48
CA GLU A 193 -7.90 -11.79 3.21
C GLU A 193 -6.38 -12.03 3.44
N PRO A 194 -5.99 -13.19 3.99
CA PRO A 194 -4.58 -13.47 4.25
C PRO A 194 -3.71 -13.46 2.99
N ALA A 195 -4.29 -13.75 1.81
CA ALA A 195 -3.58 -13.68 0.55
C ALA A 195 -3.12 -12.24 0.22
N ILE A 196 -3.99 -11.24 0.42
CA ILE A 196 -3.63 -9.83 0.19
C ILE A 196 -2.58 -9.37 1.19
N ALA A 197 -2.75 -9.65 2.48
CA ALA A 197 -1.75 -9.32 3.50
C ALA A 197 -0.39 -9.98 3.21
N SER A 198 -0.40 -11.20 2.69
CA SER A 198 0.79 -11.94 2.27
C SER A 198 1.48 -11.31 1.06
N ALA A 199 0.70 -10.90 0.06
CA ALA A 199 1.24 -10.20 -1.11
C ALA A 199 1.88 -8.87 -0.70
N VAL A 200 1.24 -8.12 0.19
CA VAL A 200 1.80 -6.88 0.74
C VAL A 200 3.08 -7.15 1.53
N GLN A 201 3.15 -8.23 2.33
CA GLN A 201 4.37 -8.62 3.03
C GLN A 201 5.54 -8.84 2.07
N ILE A 202 5.32 -9.67 1.04
CA ILE A 202 6.36 -10.00 0.07
C ILE A 202 6.77 -8.74 -0.70
N ALA A 203 5.79 -7.97 -1.20
CA ALA A 203 6.03 -6.73 -1.92
C ALA A 203 6.84 -5.72 -1.10
N ASN A 204 6.48 -5.49 0.17
CA ASN A 204 7.18 -4.59 1.07
C ASN A 204 8.65 -5.02 1.28
N LEU A 205 8.90 -6.31 1.51
CA LEU A 205 10.25 -6.84 1.65
C LEU A 205 11.06 -6.65 0.36
N VAL A 206 10.48 -6.92 -0.80
CA VAL A 206 11.12 -6.75 -2.12
C VAL A 206 11.45 -5.28 -2.37
N VAL A 207 10.49 -4.38 -2.17
CA VAL A 207 10.67 -2.93 -2.36
C VAL A 207 11.77 -2.38 -1.44
N ARG A 208 11.79 -2.80 -0.17
CA ARG A 208 12.84 -2.41 0.80
C ARG A 208 14.21 -2.97 0.41
N LYS A 209 14.27 -4.22 -0.07
CA LYS A 209 15.53 -4.81 -0.57
C LYS A 209 16.12 -3.99 -1.72
N HIS A 210 15.28 -3.48 -2.62
CA HIS A 210 15.69 -2.66 -3.75
C HIS A 210 15.78 -1.16 -3.43
N GLN A 211 15.56 -0.77 -2.16
CA GLN A 211 15.65 0.61 -1.66
C GLN A 211 14.76 1.60 -2.45
N LEU A 212 13.59 1.16 -2.90
CA LEU A 212 12.64 1.98 -3.64
C LEU A 212 11.80 2.82 -2.65
N GLY A 213 12.17 4.08 -2.52
CA GLY A 213 11.65 4.95 -1.47
C GLY A 213 12.19 4.61 -0.08
N ARG A 214 11.55 5.14 0.97
CA ARG A 214 11.92 4.89 2.37
C ARG A 214 10.70 4.62 3.23
N SER A 215 10.65 3.45 3.86
CA SER A 215 9.58 3.08 4.79
C SER A 215 9.76 3.65 6.20
N GLY A 216 10.93 4.20 6.52
CA GLY A 216 11.34 4.55 7.89
C GLY A 216 11.96 3.40 8.67
N GLU A 217 11.99 2.20 8.12
CA GLU A 217 12.75 1.07 8.67
C GLU A 217 14.12 1.03 8.00
N GLU A 218 15.17 1.31 8.75
CA GLU A 218 16.53 1.48 8.23
C GLU A 218 17.28 0.15 8.03
N ARG A 219 16.80 -0.95 8.60
CA ARG A 219 17.48 -2.24 8.49
C ARG A 219 17.38 -2.83 7.08
N PRO A 220 18.52 -3.26 6.50
CA PRO A 220 18.52 -3.83 5.15
C PRO A 220 17.75 -5.16 5.09
N VAL A 221 17.18 -5.44 3.94
CA VAL A 221 16.48 -6.70 3.66
C VAL A 221 17.32 -7.54 2.69
N SER A 222 17.64 -8.78 3.08
CA SER A 222 18.34 -9.74 2.23
C SER A 222 17.36 -10.45 1.28
N LEU A 223 17.89 -11.02 0.19
CA LEU A 223 17.11 -11.88 -0.70
C LEU A 223 16.53 -13.09 0.06
N GLU A 224 17.34 -13.69 0.91
CA GLU A 224 16.92 -14.82 1.74
C GLU A 224 15.67 -14.48 2.57
N ARG A 225 15.63 -13.28 3.20
CA ARG A 225 14.45 -12.82 3.95
C ARG A 225 13.22 -12.65 3.05
N CYS A 226 13.38 -12.20 1.81
CA CYS A 226 12.27 -12.13 0.85
C CYS A 226 11.72 -13.52 0.52
N LEU A 227 12.60 -14.50 0.28
CA LEU A 227 12.23 -15.87 -0.07
C LEU A 227 11.69 -16.67 1.11
N ALA A 228 12.07 -16.32 2.35
CA ALA A 228 11.61 -16.94 3.59
C ALA A 228 10.37 -16.28 4.20
N ALA A 229 9.77 -15.29 3.54
CA ALA A 229 8.57 -14.60 4.04
C ALA A 229 7.42 -15.58 4.26
N SER A 230 6.71 -15.47 5.39
CA SER A 230 5.58 -16.37 5.72
C SER A 230 4.43 -16.28 4.71
N GLY A 231 4.29 -15.14 4.02
CA GLY A 231 3.29 -14.92 2.98
C GLY A 231 3.33 -15.93 1.83
N TRP A 232 4.49 -16.50 1.52
CA TRP A 232 4.58 -17.56 0.51
C TRP A 232 3.72 -18.78 0.83
N ASN A 233 3.50 -19.07 2.11
CA ASN A 233 2.69 -20.20 2.54
C ASN A 233 1.19 -20.03 2.25
N PHE A 234 0.74 -18.79 2.02
CA PHE A 234 -0.64 -18.47 1.66
C PHE A 234 -0.83 -18.27 0.15
N LEU A 235 0.16 -17.66 -0.50
CA LEU A 235 0.07 -17.37 -1.94
C LEU A 235 0.43 -18.55 -2.81
N ALA A 236 1.45 -19.29 -2.43
CA ALA A 236 1.99 -20.37 -3.23
C ALA A 236 2.59 -21.48 -2.34
N PRO A 237 1.75 -22.19 -1.54
CA PRO A 237 2.22 -23.15 -0.55
C PRO A 237 2.98 -24.35 -1.15
N SER A 238 2.75 -24.63 -2.43
CA SER A 238 3.40 -25.71 -3.16
C SER A 238 4.76 -25.33 -3.78
N LEU A 239 5.13 -24.02 -3.79
CA LEU A 239 6.41 -23.63 -4.36
C LEU A 239 7.58 -24.00 -3.46
N SER A 240 8.55 -24.73 -4.06
CA SER A 240 9.84 -24.99 -3.44
C SER A 240 10.64 -23.68 -3.27
N PRO A 241 11.72 -23.67 -2.47
CA PRO A 241 12.62 -22.50 -2.38
C PRO A 241 13.12 -22.01 -3.75
N GLU A 242 13.45 -22.94 -4.67
CA GLU A 242 13.87 -22.64 -6.03
C GLU A 242 12.73 -22.03 -6.85
N GLY A 243 11.50 -22.53 -6.67
CA GLY A 243 10.29 -21.96 -7.29
C GLY A 243 10.03 -20.52 -6.83
N ARG A 244 10.22 -20.23 -5.54
CA ARG A 244 10.12 -18.86 -5.00
C ARG A 244 11.20 -17.93 -5.59
N ALA A 245 12.43 -18.44 -5.73
CA ALA A 245 13.51 -17.70 -6.36
C ALA A 245 13.22 -17.39 -7.84
N THR A 246 12.64 -18.36 -8.55
CA THR A 246 12.21 -18.18 -9.96
C THR A 246 11.10 -17.14 -10.07
N ALA A 247 10.08 -17.20 -9.21
CA ALA A 247 9.01 -16.20 -9.16
C ALA A 247 9.58 -14.80 -8.88
N TYR A 248 10.46 -14.69 -7.88
CA TYR A 248 11.16 -13.43 -7.58
C TYR A 248 11.93 -12.88 -8.79
N ALA A 249 12.69 -13.73 -9.48
CA ALA A 249 13.43 -13.34 -10.67
C ALA A 249 12.50 -12.85 -11.81
N GLY A 250 11.30 -13.41 -11.92
CA GLY A 250 10.28 -12.97 -12.87
C GLY A 250 9.82 -11.52 -12.67
N TRP A 251 9.95 -10.96 -11.47
CA TRP A 251 9.56 -9.58 -11.17
C TRP A 251 10.62 -8.53 -11.55
N GLN A 252 11.79 -8.96 -12.03
CA GLN A 252 12.91 -8.04 -12.32
C GLN A 252 12.52 -6.93 -13.30
N LYS A 253 11.75 -7.26 -14.34
CA LYS A 253 11.29 -6.27 -15.33
C LYS A 253 10.44 -5.16 -14.67
N THR A 254 9.54 -5.53 -13.78
CA THR A 254 8.72 -4.59 -13.03
C THR A 254 9.60 -3.73 -12.13
N LEU A 255 10.52 -4.34 -11.37
CA LEU A 255 11.45 -3.65 -10.49
C LEU A 255 12.32 -2.63 -11.23
N ASP A 256 12.82 -2.97 -12.41
CA ASP A 256 13.64 -2.07 -13.24
C ASP A 256 12.85 -0.85 -13.75
N GLY A 257 11.54 -1.00 -13.95
CA GLY A 257 10.66 0.08 -14.37
C GLY A 257 10.21 1.03 -13.25
N LEU A 258 10.24 0.58 -11.99
CA LEU A 258 9.72 1.35 -10.86
C LEU A 258 10.39 2.72 -10.65
N PRO A 259 11.73 2.88 -10.73
CA PRO A 259 12.36 4.19 -10.51
C PRO A 259 11.79 5.28 -11.40
N GLY A 260 11.63 5.03 -12.70
CA GLY A 260 11.05 6.01 -13.63
C GLY A 260 9.60 6.37 -13.33
N ILE A 261 8.81 5.40 -12.86
CA ILE A 261 7.43 5.64 -12.44
C ILE A 261 7.41 6.52 -11.18
N LEU A 262 8.25 6.20 -10.18
CA LEU A 262 8.28 6.91 -8.91
C LEU A 262 8.74 8.37 -9.05
N GLU A 263 9.61 8.67 -10.01
CA GLU A 263 10.03 10.04 -10.33
C GLU A 263 8.88 10.86 -10.93
N SER A 264 8.01 10.23 -11.71
CA SER A 264 6.92 10.92 -12.41
C SER A 264 5.68 11.20 -11.54
N VAL A 265 5.49 10.47 -10.44
CA VAL A 265 4.25 10.49 -9.64
C VAL A 265 4.37 11.33 -8.37
N VAL A 266 5.57 11.62 -7.88
CA VAL A 266 5.85 12.34 -6.63
C VAL A 266 6.71 13.60 -6.91
#